data_668d7eb172ca4bca05d7c78a36b8b8db
#
_entry.id   668d7eb172ca4bca05d7c78a36b8b8db
#
_cell.length_a   1.000
_cell.length_b   1.000
_cell.length_c   1.000
_cell.angle_alpha   90.00
_cell.angle_beta   90.00
_cell.angle_gamma   90.00
#
_symmetry.space_group_name_H-M   'P 1'
#
loop_
_entity.id
_entity.type
_entity.pdbx_description
1 polymer ?
#
loop_
_entity_poly.entity_id
_entity_poly.type
_entity_poly.pdbx_seq_one_letter_code
_entity_poly.pdbx_strand_id
1 'polypeptide(L)'
;MFPIPLPWLIVGVLVSLFGTYQVGHHYGWLERDNDMKIAIAKKNEEARQIEQNMGEKLNQQSLKLQEANDAINKKTSALAVANRAGKLRLCPTSYVQAPTSAPIATTDTKATSEPDRPTNEPSDAERATIEAIAEIVAQGDRNTIALNACVDSYNDVRNLLNDKR
;
A
#
# COMPACT_ATOMS: atom_id res chain seq x y z
N MET A 1 63.93 56.60 -24.42
CA MET A 1 62.52 56.48 -24.01
C MET A 1 61.70 56.94 -25.18
N PHE A 2 61.03 56.01 -25.89
CA PHE A 2 60.18 56.36 -27.00
C PHE A 2 58.80 56.81 -26.45
N PRO A 3 58.34 58.01 -26.79
CA PRO A 3 57.01 58.46 -26.37
C PRO A 3 55.98 57.63 -27.09
N ILE A 4 55.28 56.80 -26.34
CA ILE A 4 54.12 56.03 -26.87
C ILE A 4 53.05 57.05 -27.19
N PRO A 5 52.53 57.13 -28.46
CA PRO A 5 51.54 58.08 -28.82
C PRO A 5 50.23 57.77 -28.08
N LEU A 6 49.59 58.79 -27.54
CA LEU A 6 48.34 58.74 -26.73
C LEU A 6 47.26 57.78 -27.30
N PRO A 7 46.98 57.69 -28.61
CA PRO A 7 46.00 56.78 -29.17
C PRO A 7 46.33 55.30 -28.96
N TRP A 8 47.58 54.93 -28.89
CA TRP A 8 48.02 53.54 -28.66
C TRP A 8 47.78 53.09 -27.22
N LEU A 9 47.90 54.03 -26.26
CA LEU A 9 47.53 53.76 -24.85
C LEU A 9 46.03 53.48 -24.70
N ILE A 10 45.19 54.23 -25.39
CA ILE A 10 43.74 54.02 -25.36
C ILE A 10 43.34 52.65 -25.94
N VAL A 11 43.94 52.29 -27.07
CA VAL A 11 43.76 50.96 -27.69
C VAL A 11 44.18 49.83 -26.76
N GLY A 12 45.35 49.96 -26.11
CA GLY A 12 45.87 48.99 -25.16
C GLY A 12 44.91 48.75 -23.96
N VAL A 13 44.35 49.85 -23.43
CA VAL A 13 43.37 49.78 -22.34
C VAL A 13 42.07 49.08 -22.79
N LEU A 14 41.58 49.42 -23.98
CA LEU A 14 40.35 48.79 -24.52
C LEU A 14 40.53 47.29 -24.77
N VAL A 15 41.67 46.88 -25.33
CA VAL A 15 41.99 45.47 -25.55
C VAL A 15 42.13 44.72 -24.22
N SER A 16 42.74 45.32 -23.20
CA SER A 16 42.84 44.73 -21.86
C SER A 16 41.47 44.54 -21.20
N LEU A 17 40.60 45.57 -21.24
CA LEU A 17 39.23 45.50 -20.71
C LEU A 17 38.40 44.46 -21.45
N PHE A 18 38.48 44.37 -22.75
CA PHE A 18 37.79 43.39 -23.55
C PHE A 18 38.28 41.97 -23.26
N GLY A 19 39.59 41.78 -23.13
CA GLY A 19 40.19 40.50 -22.76
C GLY A 19 39.76 40.01 -21.38
N THR A 20 39.80 40.89 -20.36
CA THR A 20 39.33 40.53 -19.02
C THR A 20 37.84 40.26 -18.96
N TYR A 21 37.03 40.99 -19.73
CA TYR A 21 35.58 40.71 -19.84
C TYR A 21 35.30 39.32 -20.44
N GLN A 22 35.95 38.97 -21.54
CA GLN A 22 35.79 37.66 -22.19
C GLN A 22 36.23 36.51 -21.30
N VAL A 23 37.36 36.64 -20.62
CA VAL A 23 37.85 35.61 -19.68
C VAL A 23 36.90 35.47 -18.50
N GLY A 24 36.49 36.56 -17.89
CA GLY A 24 35.53 36.53 -16.76
C GLY A 24 34.18 35.92 -17.14
N HIS A 25 33.69 36.27 -18.32
CA HIS A 25 32.42 35.69 -18.82
C HIS A 25 32.51 34.18 -19.05
N HIS A 26 33.63 33.71 -19.63
CA HIS A 26 33.85 32.29 -19.90
C HIS A 26 34.00 31.47 -18.62
N TYR A 27 34.78 31.93 -17.65
CA TYR A 27 34.92 31.23 -16.37
C TYR A 27 33.65 31.25 -15.53
N GLY A 28 32.93 32.36 -15.53
CA GLY A 28 31.66 32.43 -14.80
C GLY A 28 30.55 31.48 -15.32
N TRP A 29 30.56 31.22 -16.64
CA TRP A 29 29.66 30.23 -17.23
C TRP A 29 30.03 28.80 -16.87
N LEU A 30 31.34 28.50 -16.90
CA LEU A 30 31.87 27.15 -16.60
C LEU A 30 31.62 26.77 -15.14
N GLU A 31 31.79 27.71 -14.21
CA GLU A 31 31.54 27.50 -12.79
C GLU A 31 30.05 27.23 -12.54
N ARG A 32 29.15 28.02 -13.12
CA ARG A 32 27.71 27.83 -13.00
C ARG A 32 27.23 26.49 -13.61
N ASP A 33 27.81 26.07 -14.73
CA ASP A 33 27.48 24.79 -15.37
C ASP A 33 27.94 23.62 -14.50
N ASN A 34 29.08 23.71 -13.86
CA ASN A 34 29.58 22.71 -12.92
C ASN A 34 28.72 22.63 -11.66
N ASP A 35 28.32 23.76 -11.08
CA ASP A 35 27.44 23.81 -9.92
C ASP A 35 26.07 23.19 -10.24
N MET A 36 25.55 23.48 -11.42
CA MET A 36 24.28 22.90 -11.88
C MET A 36 24.42 21.39 -12.08
N LYS A 37 25.49 20.89 -12.67
CA LYS A 37 25.75 19.46 -12.84
C LYS A 37 25.87 18.74 -11.48
N ILE A 38 26.56 19.34 -10.51
CA ILE A 38 26.68 18.81 -9.15
C ILE A 38 25.30 18.78 -8.47
N ALA A 39 24.52 19.85 -8.59
CA ALA A 39 23.17 19.90 -8.02
C ALA A 39 22.24 18.84 -8.63
N ILE A 40 22.28 18.66 -9.96
CA ILE A 40 21.52 17.62 -10.66
C ILE A 40 21.97 16.22 -10.22
N ALA A 41 23.29 15.97 -10.15
CA ALA A 41 23.83 14.69 -9.72
C ALA A 41 23.40 14.35 -8.29
N LYS A 42 23.45 15.35 -7.38
CA LYS A 42 22.96 15.19 -6.00
C LYS A 42 21.48 14.87 -5.95
N LYS A 43 20.64 15.57 -6.72
CA LYS A 43 19.20 15.30 -6.79
C LYS A 43 18.88 13.91 -7.37
N ASN A 44 19.63 13.48 -8.38
CA ASN A 44 19.48 12.14 -8.93
C ASN A 44 19.87 11.06 -7.92
N GLU A 45 20.93 11.28 -7.15
CA GLU A 45 21.32 10.33 -6.09
C GLU A 45 20.29 10.27 -4.98
N GLU A 46 19.77 11.41 -4.52
CA GLU A 46 18.66 11.47 -3.56
C GLU A 46 17.41 10.74 -4.09
N ALA A 47 17.07 10.92 -5.37
CA ALA A 47 15.96 10.21 -5.99
C ALA A 47 16.16 8.69 -6.01
N ARG A 48 17.37 8.22 -6.39
CA ARG A 48 17.70 6.78 -6.37
C ARG A 48 17.59 6.17 -4.98
N GLN A 49 18.07 6.88 -3.96
CA GLN A 49 17.96 6.40 -2.58
C GLN A 49 16.51 6.28 -2.13
N ILE A 50 15.63 7.22 -2.55
CA ILE A 50 14.19 7.13 -2.27
C ILE A 50 13.59 5.92 -2.97
N GLU A 51 13.90 5.73 -4.26
CA GLU A 51 13.40 4.59 -5.03
C GLU A 51 13.82 3.25 -4.41
N GLN A 52 15.08 3.13 -3.99
CA GLN A 52 15.58 1.93 -3.31
C GLN A 52 14.87 1.67 -1.99
N ASN A 53 14.75 2.69 -1.13
CA ASN A 53 14.06 2.58 0.14
C ASN A 53 12.58 2.25 -0.04
N MET A 54 11.93 2.82 -1.06
CA MET A 54 10.54 2.53 -1.39
C MET A 54 10.39 1.10 -1.91
N GLY A 55 11.29 0.65 -2.79
CA GLY A 55 11.32 -0.72 -3.29
C GLY A 55 11.48 -1.74 -2.16
N GLU A 56 12.35 -1.49 -1.20
CA GLU A 56 12.54 -2.36 -0.05
C GLU A 56 11.30 -2.41 0.84
N LYS A 57 10.68 -1.27 1.14
CA LYS A 57 9.43 -1.21 1.91
C LYS A 57 8.29 -1.95 1.22
N LEU A 58 8.11 -1.76 -0.08
CA LEU A 58 7.10 -2.49 -0.86
C LEU A 58 7.32 -4.00 -0.83
N ASN A 59 8.58 -4.44 -0.93
CA ASN A 59 8.92 -5.86 -0.83
C ASN A 59 8.59 -6.42 0.56
N GLN A 60 8.92 -5.70 1.63
CA GLN A 60 8.57 -6.10 3.00
C GLN A 60 7.06 -6.17 3.21
N GLN A 61 6.29 -5.22 2.64
CA GLN A 61 4.83 -5.25 2.71
C GLN A 61 4.25 -6.43 1.92
N SER A 62 4.80 -6.74 0.76
CA SER A 62 4.41 -7.90 -0.04
C SER A 62 4.62 -9.21 0.72
N LEU A 63 5.76 -9.37 1.39
CA LEU A 63 6.03 -10.54 2.24
C LEU A 63 5.05 -10.65 3.41
N LYS A 64 4.74 -9.55 4.09
CA LYS A 64 3.76 -9.53 5.17
C LYS A 64 2.35 -9.89 4.68
N LEU A 65 1.95 -9.40 3.50
CA LEU A 65 0.67 -9.77 2.88
C LEU A 65 0.61 -11.26 2.56
N GLN A 66 1.69 -11.82 2.02
CA GLN A 66 1.77 -13.25 1.72
C GLN A 66 1.68 -14.08 3.01
N GLU A 67 2.43 -13.74 4.04
CA GLU A 67 2.41 -14.42 5.34
C GLU A 67 1.01 -14.35 5.98
N ALA A 68 0.35 -13.20 5.94
CA ALA A 68 -1.00 -13.02 6.45
C ALA A 68 -2.03 -13.87 5.66
N ASN A 69 -1.93 -13.92 4.33
CA ASN A 69 -2.77 -14.76 3.49
C ASN A 69 -2.55 -16.25 3.78
N ASP A 70 -1.31 -16.68 3.98
CA ASP A 70 -0.99 -18.06 4.35
C ASP A 70 -1.56 -18.43 5.73
N ALA A 71 -1.53 -17.49 6.68
CA ALA A 71 -2.15 -17.69 7.99
C ALA A 71 -3.68 -17.83 7.88
N ILE A 72 -4.34 -17.01 7.04
CA ILE A 72 -5.78 -17.14 6.78
C ILE A 72 -6.08 -18.51 6.15
N ASN A 73 -5.34 -18.90 5.12
CA ASN A 73 -5.53 -20.17 4.46
C ASN A 73 -5.37 -21.37 5.42
N LYS A 74 -4.37 -21.34 6.31
CA LYS A 74 -4.19 -22.36 7.36
C LYS A 74 -5.38 -22.40 8.31
N LYS A 75 -5.90 -21.25 8.76
CA LYS A 75 -7.08 -21.18 9.63
C LYS A 75 -8.31 -21.72 8.92
N THR A 76 -8.56 -21.31 7.69
CA THR A 76 -9.72 -21.78 6.90
C THR A 76 -9.65 -23.29 6.67
N SER A 77 -8.48 -23.82 6.35
CA SER A 77 -8.27 -25.28 6.20
C SER A 77 -8.52 -26.02 7.51
N ALA A 78 -8.03 -25.49 8.63
CA ALA A 78 -8.29 -26.10 9.95
C ALA A 78 -9.77 -26.08 10.32
N LEU A 79 -10.49 -24.99 10.01
CA LEU A 79 -11.95 -24.90 10.20
C LEU A 79 -12.68 -25.91 9.31
N ALA A 80 -12.28 -26.06 8.04
CA ALA A 80 -12.89 -27.04 7.14
C ALA A 80 -12.70 -28.48 7.65
N VAL A 81 -11.51 -28.82 8.16
CA VAL A 81 -11.23 -30.13 8.76
C VAL A 81 -12.09 -30.32 10.03
N ALA A 82 -12.20 -29.34 10.90
CA ALA A 82 -13.00 -29.39 12.11
C ALA A 82 -14.51 -29.51 11.79
N ASN A 83 -14.97 -28.84 10.74
CA ASN A 83 -16.35 -28.94 10.24
C ASN A 83 -16.66 -30.36 9.73
N ARG A 84 -15.78 -30.93 8.90
CA ARG A 84 -15.92 -32.32 8.41
C ARG A 84 -15.89 -33.34 9.53
N ALA A 85 -15.11 -33.08 10.58
CA ALA A 85 -15.07 -33.93 11.77
C ALA A 85 -16.27 -33.77 12.71
N GLY A 86 -17.26 -32.91 12.36
CA GLY A 86 -18.45 -32.67 13.17
C GLY A 86 -18.18 -31.92 14.49
N LYS A 87 -16.99 -31.28 14.62
CA LYS A 87 -16.60 -30.56 15.84
C LYS A 87 -17.18 -29.14 15.91
N LEU A 88 -17.64 -28.60 14.79
CA LEU A 88 -18.22 -27.27 14.70
C LEU A 88 -19.74 -27.39 14.64
N ARG A 89 -20.41 -26.55 15.42
CA ARG A 89 -21.88 -26.44 15.42
C ARG A 89 -22.26 -24.98 15.39
N LEU A 90 -23.30 -24.66 14.65
CA LEU A 90 -23.97 -23.38 14.74
C LEU A 90 -24.77 -23.40 16.07
N CYS A 91 -24.34 -22.57 17.03
CA CYS A 91 -25.22 -22.29 18.15
C CYS A 91 -26.43 -21.56 17.60
N PRO A 92 -27.67 -22.11 17.70
CA PRO A 92 -28.86 -21.34 17.40
C PRO A 92 -28.90 -20.19 18.41
N THR A 93 -28.38 -19.02 18.05
CA THR A 93 -28.65 -17.80 18.80
C THR A 93 -30.16 -17.65 18.84
N SER A 94 -30.72 -17.68 20.04
CA SER A 94 -32.12 -17.38 20.30
C SER A 94 -32.57 -16.27 19.37
N TYR A 95 -33.55 -16.58 18.54
CA TYR A 95 -34.15 -15.66 17.58
C TYR A 95 -34.36 -14.30 18.27
N VAL A 96 -33.76 -13.25 17.73
CA VAL A 96 -34.23 -11.90 18.00
C VAL A 96 -35.66 -11.91 17.53
N GLN A 97 -36.57 -11.98 18.48
CA GLN A 97 -37.99 -11.95 18.26
C GLN A 97 -38.29 -10.63 17.54
N ALA A 98 -38.53 -10.70 16.24
CA ALA A 98 -39.01 -9.55 15.49
C ALA A 98 -40.23 -8.99 16.17
N PRO A 99 -40.45 -7.68 16.29
CA PRO A 99 -41.61 -7.11 16.93
C PRO A 99 -42.85 -7.59 16.18
N THR A 100 -43.70 -8.26 16.90
CA THR A 100 -44.98 -8.81 16.45
C THR A 100 -45.87 -7.67 16.00
N SER A 101 -46.11 -7.55 14.71
CA SER A 101 -47.21 -6.74 14.19
C SER A 101 -48.01 -7.58 13.19
N ALA A 102 -49.23 -7.83 13.60
CA ALA A 102 -50.41 -8.28 12.88
C ALA A 102 -50.63 -9.80 12.71
N PRO A 103 -51.87 -10.24 13.01
CA PRO A 103 -52.31 -11.61 12.90
C PRO A 103 -52.70 -11.93 11.45
N ILE A 104 -52.03 -12.89 10.84
CA ILE A 104 -52.51 -13.49 9.59
C ILE A 104 -52.86 -14.95 9.85
N ALA A 105 -54.05 -15.26 9.39
CA ALA A 105 -54.82 -16.47 9.53
C ALA A 105 -54.01 -17.78 9.43
N THR A 106 -54.38 -18.67 10.33
CA THR A 106 -54.12 -20.10 10.32
C THR A 106 -54.43 -20.76 8.98
N THR A 107 -53.38 -21.33 8.38
CA THR A 107 -53.57 -22.44 7.45
C THR A 107 -52.79 -23.62 8.02
N ASP A 108 -53.51 -24.65 8.41
CA ASP A 108 -53.00 -25.92 8.89
C ASP A 108 -52.03 -26.53 7.87
N THR A 109 -50.74 -26.44 8.13
CA THR A 109 -49.79 -27.29 7.47
C THR A 109 -49.31 -28.32 8.49
N LYS A 110 -49.84 -29.50 8.30
CA LYS A 110 -49.52 -30.74 8.99
C LYS A 110 -48.00 -30.88 9.14
N ALA A 111 -47.50 -30.72 10.34
CA ALA A 111 -46.11 -31.03 10.70
C ALA A 111 -45.93 -32.52 10.48
N THR A 112 -45.23 -32.88 9.42
CA THR A 112 -44.66 -34.22 9.25
C THR A 112 -43.52 -34.32 10.24
N SER A 113 -43.79 -35.00 11.35
CA SER A 113 -42.78 -35.41 12.32
C SER A 113 -41.81 -36.34 11.64
N GLU A 114 -40.64 -35.86 11.34
CA GLU A 114 -39.50 -36.67 10.91
C GLU A 114 -39.03 -37.50 12.11
N PRO A 115 -38.88 -38.86 11.96
CA PRO A 115 -38.61 -39.71 13.10
C PRO A 115 -37.19 -39.48 13.60
N ASP A 116 -37.05 -39.36 14.92
CA ASP A 116 -35.90 -39.53 15.79
C ASP A 116 -34.61 -39.90 15.09
N ARG A 117 -33.85 -38.87 14.64
CA ARG A 117 -32.44 -39.01 14.34
C ARG A 117 -31.69 -38.65 15.61
N PRO A 118 -30.76 -39.48 16.09
CA PRO A 118 -29.97 -39.15 17.26
C PRO A 118 -29.22 -37.83 17.03
N THR A 119 -29.58 -36.82 17.79
CA THR A 119 -29.34 -35.40 17.64
C THR A 119 -27.89 -34.97 17.87
N ASN A 120 -26.90 -35.79 17.50
CA ASN A 120 -25.51 -35.46 17.81
C ASN A 120 -24.60 -35.20 16.62
N GLU A 121 -25.04 -35.35 15.38
CA GLU A 121 -24.26 -34.98 14.20
C GLU A 121 -24.81 -33.76 13.49
N PRO A 122 -23.98 -32.78 13.10
CA PRO A 122 -24.45 -31.62 12.33
C PRO A 122 -24.99 -32.08 10.98
N SER A 123 -26.14 -31.52 10.57
CA SER A 123 -26.71 -31.80 9.25
C SER A 123 -25.79 -31.33 8.11
N ASP A 124 -25.93 -31.90 6.93
CA ASP A 124 -25.15 -31.50 5.76
C ASP A 124 -25.41 -30.02 5.40
N ALA A 125 -26.63 -29.52 5.59
CA ALA A 125 -27.00 -28.13 5.41
C ALA A 125 -26.26 -27.20 6.42
N GLU A 126 -26.16 -27.64 7.67
CA GLU A 126 -25.42 -26.91 8.69
C GLU A 126 -23.93 -26.86 8.39
N ARG A 127 -23.33 -27.97 7.95
CA ARG A 127 -21.94 -28.02 7.51
C ARG A 127 -21.65 -27.09 6.32
N ALA A 128 -22.52 -27.09 5.32
CA ALA A 128 -22.41 -26.20 4.17
C ALA A 128 -22.52 -24.74 4.56
N THR A 129 -23.39 -24.41 5.51
CA THR A 129 -23.54 -23.05 6.04
C THR A 129 -22.29 -22.59 6.79
N ILE A 130 -21.71 -23.45 7.64
CA ILE A 130 -20.45 -23.16 8.34
C ILE A 130 -19.32 -22.91 7.35
N GLU A 131 -19.22 -23.70 6.28
CA GLU A 131 -18.18 -23.56 5.26
C GLU A 131 -18.34 -22.23 4.50
N ALA A 132 -19.57 -21.87 4.12
CA ALA A 132 -19.85 -20.60 3.46
C ALA A 132 -19.53 -19.39 4.36
N ILE A 133 -19.88 -19.44 5.64
CA ILE A 133 -19.54 -18.40 6.60
C ILE A 133 -18.01 -18.28 6.76
N ALA A 134 -17.30 -19.40 6.88
CA ALA A 134 -15.85 -19.41 7.01
C ALA A 134 -15.16 -18.77 5.80
N GLU A 135 -15.65 -19.03 4.59
CA GLU A 135 -15.11 -18.42 3.37
C GLU A 135 -15.40 -16.92 3.29
N ILE A 136 -16.61 -16.47 3.66
CA ILE A 136 -16.95 -15.03 3.71
C ILE A 136 -16.04 -14.31 4.71
N VAL A 137 -15.82 -14.88 5.90
CA VAL A 137 -14.93 -14.30 6.90
C VAL A 137 -13.50 -14.24 6.38
N ALA A 138 -12.99 -15.32 5.79
CA ALA A 138 -11.65 -15.37 5.21
C ALA A 138 -11.48 -14.30 4.10
N GLN A 139 -12.49 -14.10 3.27
CA GLN A 139 -12.45 -13.05 2.24
C GLN A 139 -12.48 -11.65 2.86
N GLY A 140 -13.26 -11.43 3.92
CA GLY A 140 -13.29 -10.19 4.68
C GLY A 140 -11.94 -9.86 5.30
N ASP A 141 -11.28 -10.85 5.89
CA ASP A 141 -9.94 -10.71 6.47
C ASP A 141 -8.90 -10.35 5.40
N ARG A 142 -8.91 -11.02 4.24
CA ARG A 142 -8.01 -10.70 3.11
C ARG A 142 -8.20 -9.27 2.63
N ASN A 143 -9.43 -8.82 2.46
CA ASN A 143 -9.75 -7.45 2.04
C ASN A 143 -9.27 -6.42 3.06
N THR A 144 -9.45 -6.69 4.36
CA THR A 144 -9.00 -5.81 5.44
C THR A 144 -7.49 -5.69 5.47
N ILE A 145 -6.77 -6.80 5.33
CA ILE A 145 -5.30 -6.81 5.28
C ILE A 145 -4.79 -6.05 4.06
N ALA A 146 -5.40 -6.26 2.89
CA ALA A 146 -5.03 -5.54 1.66
C ALA A 146 -5.27 -4.04 1.78
N LEU A 147 -6.39 -3.63 2.38
CA LEU A 147 -6.70 -2.22 2.63
C LEU A 147 -5.68 -1.58 3.58
N ASN A 148 -5.37 -2.24 4.70
CA ASN A 148 -4.39 -1.73 5.65
C ASN A 148 -3.00 -1.58 5.00
N ALA A 149 -2.56 -2.54 4.21
CA ALA A 149 -1.31 -2.44 3.47
C ALA A 149 -1.30 -1.27 2.48
N CYS A 150 -2.43 -1.00 1.82
CA CYS A 150 -2.57 0.16 0.94
C CYS A 150 -2.47 1.48 1.71
N VAL A 151 -3.14 1.59 2.87
CA VAL A 151 -3.08 2.77 3.75
C VAL A 151 -1.66 2.98 4.27
N ASP A 152 -0.98 1.93 4.70
CA ASP A 152 0.41 2.00 5.17
C ASP A 152 1.35 2.47 4.06
N SER A 153 1.21 1.93 2.85
CA SER A 153 1.97 2.35 1.68
C SER A 153 1.76 3.84 1.37
N TYR A 154 0.52 4.29 1.42
CA TYR A 154 0.18 5.70 1.21
C TYR A 154 0.84 6.61 2.25
N ASN A 155 0.76 6.24 3.53
CA ASN A 155 1.36 6.99 4.62
C ASN A 155 2.89 7.03 4.51
N ASP A 156 3.52 5.93 4.14
CA ASP A 156 4.97 5.86 3.93
C ASP A 156 5.42 6.81 2.81
N VAL A 157 4.73 6.81 1.67
CA VAL A 157 5.01 7.74 0.57
C VAL A 157 4.83 9.20 1.01
N ARG A 158 3.73 9.48 1.70
CA ARG A 158 3.44 10.83 2.22
C ARG A 158 4.52 11.32 3.18
N ASN A 159 4.97 10.47 4.09
CA ASN A 159 6.02 10.81 5.04
C ASN A 159 7.35 11.08 4.34
N LEU A 160 7.75 10.20 3.39
CA LEU A 160 8.97 10.40 2.59
C LEU A 160 8.97 11.72 1.80
N LEU A 161 7.81 12.19 1.37
CA LEU A 161 7.68 13.46 0.64
C LEU A 161 7.67 14.67 1.58
N ASN A 162 7.15 14.53 2.80
CA ASN A 162 7.05 15.61 3.77
C ASN A 162 8.36 15.85 4.53
N ASP A 163 9.15 14.81 4.82
CA ASP A 163 10.44 14.91 5.50
C ASP A 163 11.48 15.72 4.69
N LYS A 164 11.19 16.00 3.42
CA LYS A 164 12.05 16.76 2.50
C LYS A 164 11.66 18.22 2.31
N ARG A 165 10.62 18.70 2.98
CA ARG A 165 10.21 20.11 3.00
C ARG A 165 10.79 20.84 4.17
#